data_8f69854a53dde48441202ec0db1034fd
#
_entry.id   8f69854a53dde48441202ec0db1034fd
#
_cell.length_a   1.000
_cell.length_b   1.000
_cell.length_c   1.000
_cell.angle_alpha   90.00
_cell.angle_beta   90.00
_cell.angle_gamma   90.00
#
_symmetry.space_group_name_H-M   'P 1'
#
loop_
_entity.id
_entity.type
_entity.pdbx_description
1 polymer ?
#
loop_
_entity_poly.entity_id
_entity_poly.type
_entity_poly.pdbx_seq_one_letter_code
_entity_poly.pdbx_strand_id
1 'polypeptide(L)'
;FDKNGKPMLHFVYPLRTISDDATIGEKIAFYRKKRNLFGNDLANLIGIDRVTMIRYENNQLDCPYDVIIRISEALNVDRHLLMDEYLQFIDYPYSVFIKQRRKELHLRQCDLGEQLGVTRRQIERWEHSVNIIPKEKYHKLKDIHFIP
;
A
#
# COMPACT_ATOMS: atom_id res chain seq x y z
N PHE A 1 -26.77 18.58 -29.22
CA PHE A 1 -27.74 18.28 -30.30
C PHE A 1 -26.96 17.62 -31.43
N ASP A 2 -27.52 16.52 -31.98
CA ASP A 2 -26.99 15.92 -33.18
C ASP A 2 -27.25 16.80 -34.43
N LYS A 3 -26.76 16.39 -35.60
CA LYS A 3 -26.93 17.12 -36.86
C LYS A 3 -28.41 17.32 -37.26
N ASN A 4 -29.34 16.62 -36.59
CA ASN A 4 -30.77 16.66 -36.82
C ASN A 4 -31.53 17.39 -35.71
N GLY A 5 -30.83 18.09 -34.80
CA GLY A 5 -31.43 18.88 -33.73
C GLY A 5 -32.00 18.03 -32.58
N LYS A 6 -31.64 16.74 -32.48
CA LYS A 6 -32.01 15.91 -31.33
C LYS A 6 -31.05 16.14 -30.17
N PRO A 7 -31.57 16.24 -28.92
CA PRO A 7 -30.70 16.32 -27.76
C PRO A 7 -29.84 15.09 -27.68
N MET A 8 -28.54 15.26 -27.73
CA MET A 8 -27.60 14.17 -27.39
C MET A 8 -27.68 13.98 -25.88
N LEU A 9 -28.23 12.86 -25.47
CA LEU A 9 -28.14 12.42 -24.09
C LEU A 9 -26.65 12.11 -23.79
N HIS A 10 -25.96 13.10 -23.24
CA HIS A 10 -24.70 12.84 -22.56
C HIS A 10 -25.02 12.01 -21.31
N PHE A 11 -24.91 10.71 -21.41
CA PHE A 11 -24.80 9.88 -20.23
C PHE A 11 -23.49 10.25 -19.54
N VAL A 12 -23.58 11.20 -18.61
CA VAL A 12 -22.51 11.38 -17.63
C VAL A 12 -22.57 10.13 -16.75
N TYR A 13 -21.84 9.10 -17.15
CA TYR A 13 -21.55 8.03 -16.22
C TYR A 13 -20.85 8.68 -15.03
N PRO A 14 -21.41 8.61 -13.81
CA PRO A 14 -20.66 9.08 -12.67
C PRO A 14 -19.31 8.37 -12.72
N LEU A 15 -18.22 9.14 -12.72
CA LEU A 15 -16.88 8.59 -12.62
C LEU A 15 -16.92 7.68 -11.40
N ARG A 16 -16.81 6.37 -11.64
CA ARG A 16 -16.74 5.41 -10.54
C ARG A 16 -15.49 5.79 -9.75
N THR A 17 -15.71 6.30 -8.56
CA THR A 17 -14.66 6.56 -7.58
C THR A 17 -14.60 5.38 -6.63
N ILE A 18 -13.41 5.10 -6.13
CA ILE A 18 -13.24 4.10 -5.09
C ILE A 18 -13.22 4.81 -3.74
N SER A 19 -13.80 4.18 -2.71
CA SER A 19 -13.78 4.67 -1.35
C SER A 19 -12.36 4.66 -0.78
N ASP A 20 -12.02 5.64 0.05
CA ASP A 20 -10.75 5.66 0.78
C ASP A 20 -10.61 4.45 1.72
N ASP A 21 -11.74 3.93 2.23
CA ASP A 21 -11.80 2.74 3.10
C ASP A 21 -11.68 1.41 2.32
N ALA A 22 -11.57 1.45 1.00
CA ALA A 22 -11.45 0.24 0.20
C ALA A 22 -10.16 -0.52 0.56
N THR A 23 -10.25 -1.84 0.54
CA THR A 23 -9.09 -2.71 0.74
C THR A 23 -8.09 -2.60 -0.41
N ILE A 24 -6.84 -3.02 -0.17
CA ILE A 24 -5.82 -3.06 -1.23
C ILE A 24 -6.30 -3.88 -2.43
N GLY A 25 -6.90 -5.05 -2.18
CA GLY A 25 -7.43 -5.90 -3.24
C GLY A 25 -8.52 -5.23 -4.08
N GLU A 26 -9.46 -4.52 -3.43
CA GLU A 26 -10.51 -3.75 -4.10
C GLU A 26 -9.91 -2.61 -4.93
N LYS A 27 -8.89 -1.92 -4.43
CA LYS A 27 -8.17 -0.87 -5.15
C LYS A 27 -7.48 -1.43 -6.39
N ILE A 28 -6.78 -2.55 -6.26
CA ILE A 28 -6.13 -3.23 -7.39
C ILE A 28 -7.16 -3.58 -8.46
N ALA A 29 -8.26 -4.24 -8.08
CA ALA A 29 -9.32 -4.63 -9.02
C ALA A 29 -9.97 -3.43 -9.70
N PHE A 30 -10.20 -2.35 -8.95
CA PHE A 30 -10.78 -1.11 -9.47
C PHE A 30 -9.89 -0.49 -10.56
N TYR A 31 -8.62 -0.24 -10.29
CA TYR A 31 -7.71 0.39 -11.24
C TYR A 31 -7.37 -0.52 -12.41
N ARG A 32 -7.31 -1.85 -12.21
CA ARG A 32 -7.18 -2.82 -13.28
C ARG A 32 -8.35 -2.76 -14.27
N LYS A 33 -9.57 -2.79 -13.77
CA LYS A 33 -10.80 -2.69 -14.59
C LYS A 33 -10.88 -1.37 -15.32
N LYS A 34 -10.44 -0.28 -14.70
CA LYS A 34 -10.39 1.04 -15.31
C LYS A 34 -9.44 1.09 -16.52
N ARG A 35 -8.44 0.22 -16.55
CA ARG A 35 -7.52 0.01 -17.69
C ARG A 35 -8.01 -1.05 -18.68
N ASN A 36 -9.22 -1.59 -18.50
CA ASN A 36 -9.77 -2.68 -19.33
C ASN A 36 -8.89 -3.93 -19.38
N LEU A 37 -8.21 -4.23 -18.28
CA LEU A 37 -7.37 -5.43 -18.15
C LEU A 37 -8.12 -6.53 -17.38
N PHE A 38 -7.96 -7.77 -17.84
CA PHE A 38 -8.32 -8.94 -17.04
C PHE A 38 -7.26 -9.22 -15.96
N GLY A 39 -7.64 -9.97 -14.92
CA GLY A 39 -6.69 -10.35 -13.87
C GLY A 39 -5.46 -11.08 -14.38
N ASN A 40 -5.64 -11.93 -15.40
CA ASN A 40 -4.54 -12.64 -16.04
C ASN A 40 -3.58 -11.71 -16.81
N ASP A 41 -4.12 -10.67 -17.43
CA ASP A 41 -3.30 -9.68 -18.15
C ASP A 41 -2.37 -8.95 -17.19
N LEU A 42 -2.92 -8.48 -16.06
CA LEU A 42 -2.13 -7.80 -15.04
C LEU A 42 -1.11 -8.76 -14.40
N ALA A 43 -1.51 -10.00 -14.09
CA ALA A 43 -0.61 -11.01 -13.54
C ALA A 43 0.59 -11.25 -14.48
N ASN A 44 0.35 -11.39 -15.78
CA ASN A 44 1.41 -11.55 -16.78
C ASN A 44 2.33 -10.33 -16.87
N LEU A 45 1.76 -9.11 -16.82
CA LEU A 45 2.54 -7.87 -16.89
C LEU A 45 3.53 -7.73 -15.72
N ILE A 46 3.16 -8.19 -14.53
CA ILE A 46 4.01 -8.09 -13.34
C ILE A 46 4.76 -9.37 -13.01
N GLY A 47 4.58 -10.43 -13.80
CA GLY A 47 5.32 -11.68 -13.65
C GLY A 47 4.91 -12.55 -12.47
N ILE A 48 3.61 -12.59 -12.14
CA ILE A 48 3.04 -13.50 -11.15
C ILE A 48 1.99 -14.42 -11.79
N ASP A 49 1.63 -15.48 -11.10
CA ASP A 49 0.57 -16.38 -11.57
C ASP A 49 -0.82 -15.78 -11.32
N ARG A 50 -1.80 -16.25 -12.12
CA ARG A 50 -3.19 -15.79 -12.04
C ARG A 50 -3.82 -16.03 -10.67
N VAL A 51 -3.53 -17.16 -10.04
CA VAL A 51 -4.14 -17.53 -8.74
C VAL A 51 -3.68 -16.55 -7.66
N THR A 52 -2.40 -16.21 -7.66
CA THR A 52 -1.84 -15.22 -6.73
C THR A 52 -2.50 -13.84 -6.93
N MET A 53 -2.72 -13.40 -8.18
CA MET A 53 -3.43 -12.15 -8.46
C MET A 53 -4.86 -12.18 -7.91
N ILE A 54 -5.60 -13.27 -8.11
CA ILE A 54 -6.96 -13.44 -7.58
C ILE A 54 -6.96 -13.35 -6.04
N ARG A 55 -5.98 -13.98 -5.40
CA ARG A 55 -5.86 -13.93 -3.93
C ARG A 55 -5.58 -12.52 -3.41
N TYR A 56 -4.76 -11.73 -4.10
CA TYR A 56 -4.55 -10.32 -3.76
C TYR A 56 -5.83 -9.50 -3.92
N GLU A 57 -6.54 -9.63 -5.03
CA GLU A 57 -7.77 -8.87 -5.27
C GLU A 57 -8.91 -9.25 -4.31
N ASN A 58 -8.95 -10.50 -3.83
CA ASN A 58 -9.93 -10.99 -2.88
C ASN A 58 -9.50 -10.85 -1.41
N ASN A 59 -8.37 -10.22 -1.13
CA ASN A 59 -7.82 -10.06 0.22
C ASN A 59 -7.56 -11.39 0.96
N GLN A 60 -7.31 -12.46 0.20
CA GLN A 60 -6.94 -13.77 0.74
C GLN A 60 -5.43 -13.90 0.99
N LEU A 61 -4.66 -12.97 0.48
CA LEU A 61 -3.23 -12.87 0.63
C LEU A 61 -2.85 -11.39 0.65
N ASP A 62 -1.98 -11.01 1.59
CA ASP A 62 -1.45 -9.65 1.65
C ASP A 62 -0.53 -9.40 0.45
N CYS A 63 -0.74 -8.28 -0.24
CA CYS A 63 0.08 -7.90 -1.36
C CYS A 63 1.38 -7.24 -0.85
N PRO A 64 2.56 -7.80 -1.14
CA PRO A 64 3.83 -7.23 -0.72
C PRO A 64 4.09 -5.85 -1.31
N TYR A 65 4.89 -5.06 -0.62
CA TYR A 65 5.25 -3.70 -1.05
C TYR A 65 5.85 -3.65 -2.47
N ASP A 66 6.80 -4.53 -2.79
CA ASP A 66 7.42 -4.59 -4.11
C ASP A 66 6.43 -4.97 -5.22
N VAL A 67 5.44 -5.81 -4.91
CA VAL A 67 4.36 -6.17 -5.85
C VAL A 67 3.43 -4.98 -6.08
N ILE A 68 3.08 -4.22 -5.05
CA ILE A 68 2.29 -2.99 -5.19
C ILE A 68 2.97 -1.99 -6.12
N ILE A 69 4.28 -1.81 -5.99
CA ILE A 69 5.05 -0.93 -6.89
C ILE A 69 4.93 -1.41 -8.34
N ARG A 70 5.14 -2.70 -8.60
CA ARG A 70 5.01 -3.27 -9.96
C ARG A 70 3.60 -3.14 -10.53
N ILE A 71 2.57 -3.33 -9.70
CA ILE A 71 1.18 -3.14 -10.10
C ILE A 71 0.92 -1.68 -10.46
N SER A 72 1.37 -0.73 -9.64
CA SER A 72 1.20 0.69 -9.90
C SER A 72 1.85 1.14 -11.21
N GLU A 73 3.04 0.64 -11.50
CA GLU A 73 3.75 0.89 -12.75
C GLU A 73 3.00 0.29 -13.96
N ALA A 74 2.57 -0.98 -13.86
CA ALA A 74 1.81 -1.64 -14.91
C ALA A 74 0.47 -0.95 -15.22
N LEU A 75 -0.21 -0.43 -14.19
CA LEU A 75 -1.47 0.30 -14.33
C LEU A 75 -1.28 1.78 -14.63
N ASN A 76 -0.05 2.29 -14.56
CA ASN A 76 0.28 3.71 -14.67
C ASN A 76 -0.59 4.59 -13.75
N VAL A 77 -0.62 4.24 -12.47
CA VAL A 77 -1.28 4.98 -11.39
C VAL A 77 -0.28 5.32 -10.30
N ASP A 78 -0.57 6.37 -9.53
CA ASP A 78 0.22 6.68 -8.34
C ASP A 78 0.11 5.51 -7.34
N ARG A 79 1.26 5.00 -6.89
CA ARG A 79 1.34 3.86 -5.97
C ARG A 79 0.61 4.10 -4.65
N HIS A 80 0.54 5.35 -4.17
CA HIS A 80 -0.18 5.70 -2.95
C HIS A 80 -1.69 5.43 -3.06
N LEU A 81 -2.25 5.47 -4.28
CA LEU A 81 -3.65 5.12 -4.51
C LEU A 81 -3.97 3.64 -4.25
N LEU A 82 -2.97 2.77 -4.28
CA LEU A 82 -3.10 1.33 -4.01
C LEU A 82 -2.75 0.96 -2.57
N MET A 83 -2.06 1.84 -1.83
CA MET A 83 -1.50 1.55 -0.51
C MET A 83 -2.50 1.81 0.61
N ASP A 84 -2.43 0.97 1.66
CA ASP A 84 -2.98 1.26 2.98
C ASP A 84 -2.00 2.11 3.81
N GLU A 85 -2.39 2.49 5.02
CA GLU A 85 -1.56 3.28 5.92
C GLU A 85 -0.18 2.63 6.20
N TYR A 86 -0.15 1.31 6.36
CA TYR A 86 1.09 0.58 6.60
C TYR A 86 2.04 0.68 5.42
N LEU A 87 1.57 0.43 4.20
CA LEU A 87 2.40 0.51 3.01
C LEU A 87 2.84 1.94 2.71
N GLN A 88 2.00 2.93 2.97
CA GLN A 88 2.37 4.34 2.88
C GLN A 88 3.48 4.69 3.88
N PHE A 89 3.41 4.16 5.11
CA PHE A 89 4.48 4.32 6.08
C PHE A 89 5.79 3.69 5.63
N ILE A 90 5.75 2.50 5.03
CA ILE A 90 6.92 1.83 4.46
C ILE A 90 7.50 2.57 3.24
N ASP A 91 6.64 3.18 2.44
CA ASP A 91 7.05 3.98 1.28
C ASP A 91 7.69 5.33 1.66
N TYR A 92 7.37 5.85 2.84
CA TYR A 92 8.01 7.02 3.43
C TYR A 92 9.40 6.64 3.98
N PRO A 93 10.36 7.57 4.13
CA PRO A 93 11.65 7.27 4.76
C PRO A 93 11.51 7.00 6.26
N TYR A 94 10.80 5.91 6.60
CA TYR A 94 10.48 5.50 7.96
C TYR A 94 11.71 5.29 8.84
N SER A 95 12.83 4.87 8.26
CA SER A 95 14.08 4.64 8.99
C SER A 95 14.60 5.92 9.67
N VAL A 96 14.58 7.01 8.95
CA VAL A 96 14.97 8.34 9.47
C VAL A 96 13.97 8.78 10.53
N PHE A 97 12.67 8.62 10.24
CA PHE A 97 11.59 8.98 11.16
C PHE A 97 11.68 8.20 12.48
N ILE A 98 11.85 6.87 12.43
CA ILE A 98 11.96 6.02 13.63
C ILE A 98 13.15 6.45 14.48
N LYS A 99 14.30 6.68 13.87
CA LYS A 99 15.52 7.12 14.57
C LYS A 99 15.33 8.48 15.23
N GLN A 100 14.77 9.43 14.50
CA GLN A 100 14.50 10.78 15.02
C GLN A 100 13.51 10.73 16.17
N ARG A 101 12.35 10.06 15.99
CA ARG A 101 11.31 9.94 17.00
C ARG A 101 11.79 9.26 18.26
N ARG A 102 12.59 8.20 18.12
CA ARG A 102 13.23 7.54 19.26
C ARG A 102 14.11 8.50 20.08
N LYS A 103 14.91 9.31 19.40
CA LYS A 103 15.78 10.31 20.04
C LYS A 103 14.97 11.41 20.74
N GLU A 104 13.91 11.90 20.13
CA GLU A 104 12.99 12.87 20.73
C GLU A 104 12.38 12.35 22.02
N LEU A 105 12.08 11.07 22.09
CA LEU A 105 11.56 10.39 23.27
C LEU A 105 12.64 9.97 24.27
N HIS A 106 13.91 10.30 24.02
CA HIS A 106 15.07 9.93 24.84
C HIS A 106 15.23 8.41 25.04
N LEU A 107 14.78 7.60 24.08
CA LEU A 107 14.88 6.14 24.11
C LEU A 107 16.18 5.66 23.46
N ARG A 108 16.82 4.66 24.10
CA ARG A 108 17.86 3.87 23.44
C ARG A 108 17.23 2.85 22.49
N GLN A 109 18.00 2.31 21.57
CA GLN A 109 17.50 1.24 20.69
C GLN A 109 17.01 0.01 21.45
N CYS A 110 17.68 -0.34 22.57
CA CYS A 110 17.25 -1.44 23.43
C CYS A 110 15.90 -1.13 24.13
N ASP A 111 15.67 0.10 24.54
CA ASP A 111 14.43 0.49 25.22
C ASP A 111 13.23 0.38 24.27
N LEU A 112 13.39 0.86 23.03
CA LEU A 112 12.36 0.70 22.00
C LEU A 112 12.17 -0.78 21.63
N GLY A 113 13.25 -1.53 21.51
CA GLY A 113 13.20 -2.96 21.25
C GLY A 113 12.43 -3.74 22.31
N GLU A 114 12.62 -3.43 23.58
CA GLU A 114 11.89 -4.02 24.70
C GLU A 114 10.38 -3.74 24.61
N GLN A 115 10.00 -2.48 24.32
CA GLN A 115 8.60 -2.07 24.15
C GLN A 115 7.92 -2.81 22.98
N LEU A 116 8.65 -3.12 21.91
CA LEU A 116 8.13 -3.80 20.72
C LEU A 116 8.30 -5.32 20.75
N GLY A 117 9.03 -5.86 21.73
CA GLY A 117 9.35 -7.28 21.78
C GLY A 117 10.33 -7.71 20.68
N VAL A 118 11.28 -6.84 20.32
CA VAL A 118 12.33 -7.10 19.34
C VAL A 118 13.69 -6.78 19.90
N THR A 119 14.75 -7.30 19.26
CA THR A 119 16.12 -7.04 19.71
C THR A 119 16.60 -5.65 19.32
N ARG A 120 17.57 -5.11 20.05
CA ARG A 120 18.29 -3.88 19.67
C ARG A 120 18.76 -3.91 18.21
N ARG A 121 19.30 -5.07 17.76
CA ARG A 121 19.80 -5.26 16.40
C ARG A 121 18.69 -5.10 15.35
N GLN A 122 17.48 -5.54 15.65
CA GLN A 122 16.34 -5.33 14.75
C GLN A 122 15.98 -3.85 14.61
N ILE A 123 15.97 -3.10 15.73
CA ILE A 123 15.78 -1.64 15.69
C ILE A 123 16.87 -0.96 14.85
N GLU A 124 18.12 -1.32 15.07
CA GLU A 124 19.25 -0.80 14.30
C GLU A 124 19.08 -1.06 12.80
N ARG A 125 18.66 -2.28 12.41
CA ARG A 125 18.41 -2.63 11.00
C ARG A 125 17.26 -1.82 10.39
N TRP A 126 16.20 -1.52 11.14
CA TRP A 126 15.13 -0.65 10.69
C TRP A 126 15.60 0.79 10.51
N GLU A 127 16.40 1.31 11.42
CA GLU A 127 16.98 2.66 11.34
C GLU A 127 17.99 2.84 10.20
N HIS A 128 18.50 1.75 9.64
CA HIS A 128 19.41 1.74 8.49
C HIS A 128 18.75 1.21 7.20
N SER A 129 17.45 1.07 7.17
CA SER A 129 16.70 0.56 6.02
C SER A 129 17.15 -0.81 5.51
N VAL A 130 17.73 -1.63 6.39
CA VAL A 130 18.18 -2.98 6.03
C VAL A 130 16.99 -3.94 5.92
N ASN A 131 16.00 -3.79 6.79
CA ASN A 131 14.79 -4.58 6.82
C ASN A 131 13.55 -3.68 6.88
N ILE A 132 12.48 -4.13 6.26
CA ILE A 132 11.15 -3.50 6.39
C ILE A 132 10.56 -3.88 7.76
N ILE A 133 9.91 -2.90 8.39
CA ILE A 133 9.19 -3.12 9.65
C ILE A 133 7.96 -4.00 9.34
N PRO A 134 7.77 -5.15 10.01
CA PRO A 134 6.60 -5.98 9.81
C PRO A 134 5.30 -5.26 10.20
N LYS A 135 4.20 -5.57 9.52
CA LYS A 135 2.89 -4.95 9.77
C LYS A 135 2.45 -5.07 11.24
N GLU A 136 2.69 -6.22 11.87
CA GLU A 136 2.43 -6.42 13.30
C GLU A 136 3.18 -5.40 14.18
N LYS A 137 4.46 -5.15 13.88
CA LYS A 137 5.27 -4.20 14.65
C LYS A 137 4.89 -2.75 14.35
N TYR A 138 4.45 -2.46 13.14
CA TYR A 138 3.86 -1.16 12.81
C TYR A 138 2.62 -0.88 13.67
N HIS A 139 1.69 -1.83 13.78
CA HIS A 139 0.53 -1.67 14.65
C HIS A 139 0.94 -1.48 16.11
N LYS A 140 1.95 -2.20 16.59
CA LYS A 140 2.46 -2.04 17.95
C LYS A 140 3.09 -0.66 18.18
N LEU A 141 3.76 -0.08 17.18
CA LEU A 141 4.24 1.31 17.24
C LEU A 141 3.09 2.32 17.39
N LYS A 142 1.95 2.07 16.74
CA LYS A 142 0.74 2.88 16.93
C LYS A 142 0.15 2.70 18.33
N ASP A 143 0.04 1.47 18.82
CA ASP A 143 -0.53 1.15 20.14
C ASP A 143 0.23 1.80 21.29
N ILE A 144 1.55 1.87 21.18
CA ILE A 144 2.40 2.57 22.18
C ILE A 144 2.53 4.08 21.93
N HIS A 145 1.76 4.64 21.00
CA HIS A 145 1.79 6.06 20.62
C HIS A 145 3.17 6.57 20.16
N PHE A 146 4.00 5.69 19.64
CA PHE A 146 5.29 6.06 19.06
C PHE A 146 5.11 6.78 17.73
N ILE A 147 4.14 6.35 16.95
CA ILE A 147 3.67 6.99 15.71
C ILE A 147 2.19 7.36 15.85
N PRO A 148 1.72 8.38 15.08
CA PRO A 148 0.32 8.79 15.09
C PRO A 148 -0.65 7.70 14.70
#